data_a8e69ce63ce7e6abe19e2d288a2d986c
#
_entry.id   a8e69ce63ce7e6abe19e2d288a2d986c
#
_cell.length_a   1.000
_cell.length_b   1.000
_cell.length_c   1.000
_cell.angle_alpha   90.00
_cell.angle_beta   90.00
_cell.angle_gamma   90.00
#
_symmetry.space_group_name_H-M   'P 1'
#
loop_
_entity.id
_entity.type
_entity.pdbx_description
1 polymer ?
#
loop_
_entity_poly.entity_id
_entity_poly.type
_entity_poly.pdbx_seq_one_letter_code
_entity_poly.pdbx_strand_id
1 'polypeptide(L)'
;SIGLGHAANEELKFVFDEKLVSTPTFAMILAHHLPWLRQPETGIDVRKMLHGESSLVVHHPLPKAGHVTVHGRIAGVVDRGPGKSVSIYFEQRVIESATASHLATVGGCFVFPGAGVAVGATGARPGTTPTKVPDGCADIEFVDHIPKNAAQLYRLNGDRNTLHVDPEVARRAGFDRPILHGLCTFGYAGAAAIRTLCDHDAGRVEKLHVRYSTPIYPGEQLRTEFFRIDTNEYAFRCIAVERNVTVLEAGHLVLRNEK
;
A
#
# COMPACT_ATOMS: atom_id res chain seq x y z
N SER A 1 -4.71 10.65 -6.91
CA SER A 1 -4.91 11.78 -5.95
C SER A 1 -6.39 12.03 -5.66
N ILE A 2 -7.24 12.26 -6.65
CA ILE A 2 -8.70 12.49 -6.42
C ILE A 2 -9.33 11.35 -5.60
N GLY A 3 -9.02 10.10 -5.93
CA GLY A 3 -9.48 8.92 -5.19
C GLY A 3 -8.96 8.79 -3.75
N LEU A 4 -8.03 9.66 -3.34
CA LEU A 4 -7.51 9.76 -1.97
C LEU A 4 -8.04 10.99 -1.23
N GLY A 5 -9.10 11.61 -1.73
CA GLY A 5 -9.75 12.74 -1.08
C GLY A 5 -8.96 14.06 -1.12
N HIS A 6 -7.92 14.17 -1.96
CA HIS A 6 -7.23 15.46 -2.13
C HIS A 6 -8.14 16.47 -2.80
N ALA A 7 -8.67 17.41 -2.04
CA ALA A 7 -9.63 18.41 -2.51
C ALA A 7 -9.49 19.79 -1.84
N ALA A 8 -8.74 19.90 -0.74
CA ALA A 8 -8.51 21.17 -0.08
C ALA A 8 -7.62 22.12 -0.92
N ASN A 9 -7.64 23.41 -0.63
CA ASN A 9 -6.86 24.40 -1.41
C ASN A 9 -5.36 24.12 -1.36
N GLU A 10 -4.82 23.67 -0.23
CA GLU A 10 -3.43 23.30 -0.03
C GLU A 10 -3.04 22.04 -0.85
N GLU A 11 -4.04 21.26 -1.25
CA GLU A 11 -3.88 19.99 -1.98
C GLU A 11 -4.18 20.10 -3.48
N LEU A 12 -4.58 21.28 -3.98
CA LEU A 12 -4.84 21.49 -5.42
C LEU A 12 -3.65 21.07 -6.27
N LYS A 13 -2.41 21.20 -5.77
CA LYS A 13 -1.20 20.72 -6.45
C LYS A 13 -1.16 19.22 -6.72
N PHE A 14 -2.00 18.42 -6.07
CA PHE A 14 -2.10 16.97 -6.31
C PHE A 14 -3.17 16.58 -7.33
N VAL A 15 -4.00 17.53 -7.75
CA VAL A 15 -5.15 17.28 -8.65
C VAL A 15 -5.25 18.27 -9.81
N PHE A 16 -4.53 19.41 -9.76
CA PHE A 16 -4.55 20.43 -10.78
C PHE A 16 -3.34 20.30 -11.70
N ASP A 17 -3.58 20.01 -12.97
CA ASP A 17 -2.59 19.59 -13.96
C ASP A 17 -1.48 20.61 -14.24
N GLU A 18 -1.75 21.92 -14.21
CA GLU A 18 -0.73 22.96 -14.43
C GLU A 18 0.37 22.93 -13.36
N LYS A 19 -0.01 22.67 -12.08
CA LYS A 19 0.88 22.66 -10.92
C LYS A 19 1.06 21.27 -10.33
N LEU A 20 0.76 20.23 -11.09
CA LEU A 20 0.69 18.86 -10.60
C LEU A 20 2.00 18.41 -9.93
N VAL A 21 1.85 17.96 -8.69
CA VAL A 21 2.85 17.21 -7.93
C VAL A 21 2.34 15.78 -7.75
N SER A 22 3.13 14.81 -8.17
CA SER A 22 2.76 13.40 -7.98
C SER A 22 2.89 13.01 -6.52
N THR A 23 1.86 12.36 -5.99
CA THR A 23 1.97 11.76 -4.65
C THR A 23 2.93 10.56 -4.69
N PRO A 24 3.79 10.35 -3.66
CA PRO A 24 4.78 9.27 -3.67
C PRO A 24 4.14 7.88 -3.80
N THR A 25 2.96 7.67 -3.22
CA THR A 25 2.23 6.41 -3.31
C THR A 25 1.75 6.07 -4.73
N PHE A 26 1.82 7.01 -5.68
CA PHE A 26 1.57 6.73 -7.09
C PHE A 26 2.59 5.75 -7.70
N ALA A 27 3.80 5.65 -7.13
CA ALA A 27 4.77 4.63 -7.54
C ALA A 27 4.22 3.20 -7.43
N MET A 28 3.33 2.94 -6.45
CA MET A 28 2.67 1.65 -6.29
C MET A 28 1.77 1.30 -7.49
N ILE A 29 1.13 2.33 -8.08
CA ILE A 29 0.29 2.17 -9.29
C ILE A 29 1.16 1.88 -10.52
N LEU A 30 2.27 2.61 -10.67
CA LEU A 30 3.22 2.40 -11.77
C LEU A 30 3.81 0.98 -11.75
N ALA A 31 4.02 0.42 -10.55
CA ALA A 31 4.58 -0.90 -10.33
C ALA A 31 3.51 -2.02 -10.17
N HIS A 32 2.23 -1.71 -10.37
CA HIS A 32 1.14 -2.68 -10.08
C HIS A 32 1.11 -3.89 -11.03
N HIS A 33 1.74 -3.79 -12.22
CA HIS A 33 1.75 -4.89 -13.18
C HIS A 33 2.75 -5.98 -12.77
N LEU A 34 2.22 -7.15 -12.40
CA LEU A 34 2.97 -8.32 -11.94
C LEU A 34 2.64 -9.54 -12.84
N PRO A 35 3.18 -9.59 -14.07
CA PRO A 35 2.80 -10.61 -15.06
C PRO A 35 3.08 -12.04 -14.59
N TRP A 36 4.14 -12.24 -13.81
CA TRP A 36 4.53 -13.55 -13.28
C TRP A 36 3.45 -14.21 -12.41
N LEU A 37 2.58 -13.44 -11.74
CA LEU A 37 1.48 -13.99 -10.92
C LEU A 37 0.47 -14.82 -11.72
N ARG A 38 0.39 -14.61 -13.02
CA ARG A 38 -0.57 -15.26 -13.92
C ARG A 38 0.07 -16.24 -14.91
N GLN A 39 1.37 -16.45 -14.81
CA GLN A 39 2.06 -17.41 -15.64
C GLN A 39 1.74 -18.83 -15.18
N PRO A 40 1.29 -19.74 -16.06
CA PRO A 40 0.90 -21.11 -15.68
C PRO A 40 2.02 -21.87 -14.95
N GLU A 41 3.26 -21.61 -15.32
CA GLU A 41 4.46 -22.24 -14.76
C GLU A 41 4.67 -21.99 -13.27
N THR A 42 4.07 -20.91 -12.75
CA THR A 42 4.15 -20.57 -11.31
C THR A 42 3.25 -21.45 -10.46
N GLY A 43 2.22 -22.06 -11.04
CA GLY A 43 1.20 -22.80 -10.30
C GLY A 43 0.35 -21.96 -9.32
N ILE A 44 0.46 -20.63 -9.39
CA ILE A 44 -0.20 -19.71 -8.47
C ILE A 44 -1.69 -19.59 -8.78
N ASP A 45 -2.54 -19.87 -7.78
CA ASP A 45 -3.97 -19.55 -7.84
C ASP A 45 -4.20 -18.13 -7.27
N VAL A 46 -4.25 -17.14 -8.15
CA VAL A 46 -4.44 -15.72 -7.77
C VAL A 46 -5.77 -15.46 -7.05
N ARG A 47 -6.75 -16.37 -7.13
CA ARG A 47 -8.04 -16.23 -6.43
C ARG A 47 -7.89 -16.42 -4.91
N LYS A 48 -6.83 -17.12 -4.48
CA LYS A 48 -6.51 -17.37 -3.06
C LYS A 48 -5.49 -16.38 -2.50
N MET A 49 -5.03 -15.44 -3.34
CA MET A 49 -4.00 -14.48 -2.97
C MET A 49 -4.55 -13.42 -2.02
N LEU A 50 -3.85 -13.23 -0.91
CA LEU A 50 -4.06 -12.12 0.01
C LEU A 50 -2.89 -11.14 -0.10
N HIS A 51 -3.17 -9.86 -0.12
CA HIS A 51 -2.14 -8.82 -0.03
C HIS A 51 -1.69 -8.73 1.43
N GLY A 52 -0.50 -9.18 1.74
CA GLY A 52 0.03 -9.24 3.10
C GLY A 52 0.73 -7.95 3.51
N GLU A 53 1.59 -7.40 2.65
CA GLU A 53 2.39 -6.20 2.95
C GLU A 53 2.60 -5.33 1.71
N SER A 54 2.77 -4.02 1.94
CA SER A 54 3.24 -3.07 0.94
C SER A 54 4.37 -2.22 1.51
N SER A 55 5.37 -1.93 0.69
CA SER A 55 6.47 -1.04 1.02
C SER A 55 6.81 -0.12 -0.15
N LEU A 56 7.22 1.09 0.19
CA LEU A 56 7.65 2.12 -0.74
C LEU A 56 8.91 2.79 -0.18
N VAL A 57 9.93 2.94 -1.03
CA VAL A 57 11.06 3.83 -0.79
C VAL A 57 11.13 4.79 -1.97
N VAL A 58 11.04 6.08 -1.70
CA VAL A 58 11.14 7.14 -2.70
C VAL A 58 12.58 7.63 -2.77
N HIS A 59 13.23 7.49 -3.92
CA HIS A 59 14.60 7.95 -4.13
C HIS A 59 14.62 9.35 -4.74
N HIS A 60 13.72 9.60 -5.70
CA HIS A 60 13.53 10.90 -6.35
C HIS A 60 12.04 11.20 -6.50
N PRO A 61 11.61 12.48 -6.48
CA PRO A 61 10.24 12.85 -6.75
C PRO A 61 9.75 12.28 -8.08
N LEU A 62 8.52 11.79 -8.10
CA LEU A 62 7.90 11.29 -9.33
C LEU A 62 7.60 12.48 -10.27
N PRO A 63 8.01 12.44 -11.54
CA PRO A 63 7.68 13.50 -12.49
C PRO A 63 6.17 13.53 -12.75
N LYS A 64 5.64 14.71 -13.13
CA LYS A 64 4.22 14.88 -13.47
C LYS A 64 3.80 14.14 -14.73
N ALA A 65 4.74 13.85 -15.62
CA ALA A 65 4.55 13.10 -16.86
C ALA A 65 5.86 12.44 -17.27
N GLY A 66 5.78 11.32 -17.99
CA GLY A 66 6.96 10.61 -18.48
C GLY A 66 6.67 9.13 -18.74
N HIS A 67 7.72 8.39 -19.01
CA HIS A 67 7.70 6.94 -19.17
C HIS A 67 8.59 6.31 -18.11
N VAL A 68 8.15 5.20 -17.55
CA VAL A 68 8.94 4.44 -16.60
C VAL A 68 9.14 3.01 -17.08
N THR A 69 10.29 2.44 -16.74
CA THR A 69 10.57 1.02 -16.85
C THR A 69 10.56 0.43 -15.45
N VAL A 70 9.87 -0.69 -15.27
CA VAL A 70 9.78 -1.37 -13.97
C VAL A 70 10.52 -2.71 -14.04
N HIS A 71 11.52 -2.87 -13.19
CA HIS A 71 12.27 -4.11 -13.04
C HIS A 71 11.87 -4.81 -11.76
N GLY A 72 11.23 -5.98 -11.87
CA GLY A 72 10.79 -6.77 -10.73
C GLY A 72 11.66 -7.97 -10.45
N ARG A 73 11.73 -8.37 -9.19
CA ARG A 73 12.33 -9.63 -8.75
C ARG A 73 11.53 -10.26 -7.62
N ILE A 74 11.57 -11.57 -7.50
CA ILE A 74 11.17 -12.27 -6.28
C ILE A 74 12.31 -12.08 -5.26
N ALA A 75 11.98 -11.44 -4.14
CA ALA A 75 12.94 -11.16 -3.08
C ALA A 75 13.07 -12.31 -2.08
N GLY A 76 12.01 -13.11 -1.94
CA GLY A 76 12.01 -14.28 -1.07
C GLY A 76 10.71 -15.05 -1.14
N VAL A 77 10.78 -16.33 -0.78
CA VAL A 77 9.62 -17.20 -0.62
C VAL A 77 9.74 -17.86 0.75
N VAL A 78 8.66 -17.81 1.54
CA VAL A 78 8.59 -18.47 2.84
C VAL A 78 7.44 -19.48 2.81
N ASP A 79 7.78 -20.76 2.78
CA ASP A 79 6.83 -21.84 2.93
C ASP A 79 6.81 -22.27 4.40
N ARG A 80 5.63 -22.21 5.03
CA ARG A 80 5.45 -22.53 6.46
C ARG A 80 5.14 -24.00 6.72
N GLY A 81 5.16 -24.82 5.68
CA GLY A 81 4.95 -26.27 5.77
C GLY A 81 3.59 -26.72 5.25
N PRO A 82 3.37 -28.05 5.15
CA PRO A 82 2.20 -28.65 4.53
C PRO A 82 0.90 -28.08 5.07
N GLY A 83 0.02 -27.63 4.16
CA GLY A 83 -1.29 -27.07 4.49
C GLY A 83 -1.28 -25.70 5.16
N LYS A 84 -0.10 -25.14 5.42
CA LYS A 84 0.06 -23.77 5.95
C LYS A 84 0.17 -22.75 4.79
N SER A 85 0.49 -21.52 5.12
CA SER A 85 0.62 -20.46 4.10
C SER A 85 2.00 -20.45 3.46
N VAL A 86 2.03 -20.04 2.19
CA VAL A 86 3.24 -19.57 1.49
C VAL A 86 3.17 -18.05 1.38
N SER A 87 4.29 -17.39 1.68
CA SER A 87 4.47 -15.94 1.51
C SER A 87 5.50 -15.71 0.41
N ILE A 88 5.12 -14.93 -0.61
CA ILE A 88 6.01 -14.52 -1.70
C ILE A 88 6.29 -13.04 -1.56
N TYR A 89 7.54 -12.69 -1.30
CA TYR A 89 8.03 -11.31 -1.23
C TYR A 89 8.58 -10.91 -2.59
N PHE A 90 8.20 -9.72 -3.04
CA PHE A 90 8.67 -9.15 -4.30
C PHE A 90 9.20 -7.74 -4.09
N GLU A 91 10.04 -7.31 -5.02
CA GLU A 91 10.58 -5.96 -5.08
C GLU A 91 10.60 -5.49 -6.54
N GLN A 92 10.26 -4.24 -6.76
CA GLN A 92 10.23 -3.62 -8.08
C GLN A 92 10.93 -2.26 -8.03
N ARG A 93 11.82 -2.01 -8.97
CA ARG A 93 12.49 -0.73 -9.16
C ARG A 93 11.80 0.04 -10.26
N VAL A 94 11.33 1.23 -9.94
CA VAL A 94 10.70 2.16 -10.90
C VAL A 94 11.77 3.12 -11.40
N ILE A 95 12.11 3.03 -12.69
CA ILE A 95 13.17 3.79 -13.34
C ILE A 95 12.55 4.72 -14.37
N GLU A 96 12.89 6.01 -14.33
CA GLU A 96 12.52 6.95 -15.38
C GLU A 96 13.27 6.63 -16.67
N SER A 97 12.54 6.41 -17.78
CA SER A 97 13.14 5.90 -19.01
C SER A 97 14.05 6.95 -19.69
N ALA A 98 13.78 8.24 -19.52
CA ALA A 98 14.54 9.31 -20.17
C ALA A 98 15.89 9.57 -19.50
N THR A 99 15.95 9.52 -18.17
CA THR A 99 17.14 9.89 -17.38
C THR A 99 17.85 8.70 -16.74
N ALA A 100 17.24 7.51 -16.81
CA ALA A 100 17.63 6.33 -16.06
C ALA A 100 17.64 6.53 -14.54
N SER A 101 16.98 7.56 -14.02
CA SER A 101 16.88 7.84 -12.58
C SER A 101 16.03 6.79 -11.88
N HIS A 102 16.54 6.25 -10.78
CA HIS A 102 15.79 5.35 -9.91
C HIS A 102 14.82 6.16 -9.04
N LEU A 103 13.55 6.24 -9.47
CA LEU A 103 12.54 7.05 -8.81
C LEU A 103 12.07 6.45 -7.48
N ALA A 104 11.75 5.16 -7.50
CA ALA A 104 11.24 4.47 -6.31
C ALA A 104 11.56 2.98 -6.32
N THR A 105 11.64 2.40 -5.13
CA THR A 105 11.57 0.97 -4.91
C THR A 105 10.22 0.63 -4.27
N VAL A 106 9.47 -0.25 -4.92
CA VAL A 106 8.19 -0.76 -4.45
C VAL A 106 8.36 -2.21 -4.06
N GLY A 107 7.85 -2.61 -2.93
CA GLY A 107 7.88 -3.99 -2.47
C GLY A 107 6.58 -4.42 -1.85
N GLY A 108 6.48 -5.71 -1.59
CA GLY A 108 5.31 -6.26 -0.91
C GLY A 108 5.42 -7.75 -0.67
N CYS A 109 4.35 -8.27 -0.08
CA CYS A 109 4.19 -9.67 0.18
C CYS A 109 2.80 -10.13 -0.23
N PHE A 110 2.72 -11.20 -0.99
CA PHE A 110 1.48 -11.94 -1.20
C PHE A 110 1.49 -13.21 -0.35
N VAL A 111 0.37 -13.47 0.30
CA VAL A 111 0.18 -14.65 1.14
C VAL A 111 -0.83 -15.57 0.47
N PHE A 112 -0.50 -16.84 0.39
CA PHE A 112 -1.33 -17.92 -0.18
C PHE A 112 -1.66 -18.92 0.92
N PRO A 113 -2.83 -18.80 1.58
CA PRO A 113 -3.26 -19.74 2.60
C PRO A 113 -3.41 -21.15 2.05
N GLY A 114 -2.94 -22.15 2.79
CA GLY A 114 -3.08 -23.56 2.43
C GLY A 114 -2.16 -24.04 1.30
N ALA A 115 -1.29 -23.17 0.74
CA ALA A 115 -0.42 -23.51 -0.38
C ALA A 115 0.91 -24.16 0.02
N GLY A 116 1.22 -24.25 1.32
CA GLY A 116 2.47 -24.81 1.81
C GLY A 116 2.58 -26.31 1.53
N VAL A 117 3.75 -26.74 1.07
CA VAL A 117 4.08 -28.12 0.69
C VAL A 117 5.38 -28.61 1.28
N ALA A 118 6.28 -27.72 1.68
CA ALA A 118 7.61 -28.10 2.17
C ALA A 118 7.54 -28.80 3.52
N VAL A 119 8.40 -29.78 3.71
CA VAL A 119 8.60 -30.42 5.01
C VAL A 119 9.47 -29.50 5.87
N GLY A 120 8.82 -28.81 6.81
CA GLY A 120 9.43 -27.74 7.60
C GLY A 120 9.34 -26.38 6.90
N ALA A 121 9.51 -25.29 7.68
CA ALA A 121 9.52 -23.94 7.13
C ALA A 121 10.80 -23.72 6.31
N THR A 122 10.65 -23.18 5.11
CA THR A 122 11.76 -22.87 4.21
C THR A 122 11.78 -21.40 3.85
N GLY A 123 12.98 -20.89 3.59
CA GLY A 123 13.21 -19.49 3.25
C GLY A 123 13.15 -18.56 4.47
N ALA A 124 13.56 -17.33 4.26
CA ALA A 124 13.53 -16.28 5.25
C ALA A 124 12.76 -15.06 4.69
N ARG A 125 12.11 -14.32 5.57
CA ARG A 125 11.55 -13.02 5.22
C ARG A 125 12.70 -12.10 4.82
N PRO A 126 12.66 -11.47 3.63
CA PRO A 126 13.62 -10.44 3.28
C PRO A 126 13.32 -9.14 4.04
N GLY A 127 14.37 -8.34 4.25
CA GLY A 127 14.25 -7.03 4.87
C GLY A 127 14.20 -7.06 6.41
N THR A 128 13.82 -5.93 6.99
CA THR A 128 13.77 -5.72 8.44
C THR A 128 12.53 -6.33 9.08
N THR A 129 12.58 -6.55 10.39
CA THR A 129 11.41 -6.92 11.18
C THR A 129 10.35 -5.81 11.10
N PRO A 130 9.05 -6.14 11.03
CA PRO A 130 7.99 -5.14 11.06
C PRO A 130 8.09 -4.25 12.29
N THR A 131 7.85 -2.97 12.09
CA THR A 131 7.85 -1.98 13.18
C THR A 131 6.72 -2.30 14.16
N LYS A 132 7.03 -2.39 15.45
CA LYS A 132 6.01 -2.52 16.47
C LYS A 132 5.35 -1.16 16.69
N VAL A 133 4.04 -1.09 16.50
CA VAL A 133 3.27 0.10 16.85
C VAL A 133 3.13 0.13 18.39
N PRO A 134 3.47 1.25 19.06
CA PRO A 134 3.30 1.38 20.49
C PRO A 134 1.85 1.20 20.95
N ASP A 135 1.69 0.74 22.17
CA ASP A 135 0.40 0.72 22.85
C ASP A 135 0.12 2.13 23.43
N GLY A 136 -1.14 2.53 23.51
CA GLY A 136 -1.54 3.82 24.09
C GLY A 136 -2.07 4.82 23.08
N CYS A 137 -2.06 6.11 23.49
CA CYS A 137 -2.54 7.21 22.64
C CYS A 137 -1.52 7.56 21.56
N ALA A 138 -2.00 7.82 20.36
CA ALA A 138 -1.16 8.32 19.28
C ALA A 138 -0.72 9.77 19.56
N ASP A 139 0.44 10.14 19.03
CA ASP A 139 0.91 11.54 19.06
C ASP A 139 0.09 12.41 18.10
N ILE A 140 -0.31 11.83 16.96
CA ILE A 140 -1.12 12.52 15.93
C ILE A 140 -2.13 11.54 15.37
N GLU A 141 -3.36 12.01 15.18
CA GLU A 141 -4.44 11.27 14.56
C GLU A 141 -5.03 12.05 13.39
N PHE A 142 -5.43 11.33 12.34
CA PHE A 142 -6.16 11.89 11.22
C PHE A 142 -7.29 10.95 10.80
N VAL A 143 -8.47 11.49 10.51
CA VAL A 143 -9.63 10.70 10.08
C VAL A 143 -10.02 11.08 8.65
N ASP A 144 -9.91 10.11 7.75
CA ASP A 144 -10.42 10.20 6.38
C ASP A 144 -11.83 9.61 6.28
N HIS A 145 -12.71 10.27 5.54
CA HIS A 145 -14.01 9.74 5.13
C HIS A 145 -13.87 9.06 3.77
N ILE A 146 -13.93 7.73 3.74
CA ILE A 146 -13.81 6.96 2.50
C ILE A 146 -15.12 7.09 1.69
N PRO A 147 -15.12 7.71 0.51
CA PRO A 147 -16.35 7.84 -0.29
C PRO A 147 -16.95 6.46 -0.64
N LYS A 148 -18.27 6.37 -0.73
CA LYS A 148 -18.96 5.12 -1.11
C LYS A 148 -18.54 4.61 -2.50
N ASN A 149 -18.10 5.49 -3.38
CA ASN A 149 -17.59 5.18 -4.72
C ASN A 149 -16.05 5.12 -4.82
N ALA A 150 -15.34 5.08 -3.68
CA ALA A 150 -13.87 5.09 -3.67
C ALA A 150 -13.26 3.93 -4.47
N ALA A 151 -13.83 2.74 -4.39
CA ALA A 151 -13.36 1.59 -5.14
C ALA A 151 -13.55 1.77 -6.66
N GLN A 152 -14.65 2.36 -7.10
CA GLN A 152 -14.91 2.66 -8.52
C GLN A 152 -13.92 3.72 -9.05
N LEU A 153 -13.63 4.76 -8.27
CA LEU A 153 -12.63 5.77 -8.61
C LEU A 153 -11.22 5.16 -8.67
N TYR A 154 -10.85 4.37 -7.65
CA TYR A 154 -9.52 3.74 -7.61
C TYR A 154 -9.30 2.78 -8.78
N ARG A 155 -10.33 2.05 -9.20
CA ARG A 155 -10.32 1.16 -10.36
C ARG A 155 -9.86 1.84 -11.65
N LEU A 156 -10.05 3.16 -11.81
CA LEU A 156 -9.57 3.93 -12.97
C LEU A 156 -8.04 3.96 -13.06
N ASN A 157 -7.32 3.67 -11.98
CA ASN A 157 -5.86 3.53 -11.97
C ASN A 157 -5.36 2.20 -12.56
N GLY A 158 -6.26 1.30 -12.99
CA GLY A 158 -5.89 0.05 -13.66
C GLY A 158 -6.13 -1.23 -12.85
N ASP A 159 -6.33 -1.18 -11.53
CA ASP A 159 -6.71 -2.34 -10.75
C ASP A 159 -8.19 -2.67 -10.97
N ARG A 160 -8.44 -3.62 -11.88
CA ARG A 160 -9.78 -4.03 -12.29
C ARG A 160 -10.30 -5.27 -11.57
N ASN A 161 -9.71 -5.67 -10.45
CA ASN A 161 -10.17 -6.81 -9.68
C ASN A 161 -11.65 -6.60 -9.28
N THR A 162 -12.49 -7.57 -9.66
CA THR A 162 -13.95 -7.51 -9.45
C THR A 162 -14.35 -7.62 -7.98
N LEU A 163 -13.47 -8.12 -7.10
CA LEU A 163 -13.66 -8.17 -5.65
C LEU A 163 -14.07 -6.81 -5.04
N HIS A 164 -13.60 -5.73 -5.65
CA HIS A 164 -13.79 -4.38 -5.14
C HIS A 164 -15.05 -3.67 -5.67
N VAL A 165 -15.80 -4.31 -6.58
CA VAL A 165 -16.97 -3.68 -7.21
C VAL A 165 -18.16 -4.63 -7.37
N ASP A 166 -17.95 -5.95 -7.43
CA ASP A 166 -19.00 -6.93 -7.63
C ASP A 166 -19.42 -7.58 -6.29
N PRO A 167 -20.68 -7.35 -5.82
CA PRO A 167 -21.15 -7.92 -4.55
C PRO A 167 -21.17 -9.44 -4.52
N GLU A 168 -21.37 -10.12 -5.66
CA GLU A 168 -21.36 -11.58 -5.70
C GLU A 168 -19.96 -12.14 -5.55
N VAL A 169 -18.98 -11.50 -6.19
CA VAL A 169 -17.57 -11.88 -6.06
C VAL A 169 -17.12 -11.66 -4.61
N ALA A 170 -17.50 -10.53 -4.01
CA ALA A 170 -17.17 -10.23 -2.61
C ALA A 170 -17.74 -11.28 -1.66
N ARG A 171 -19.03 -11.64 -1.80
CA ARG A 171 -19.67 -12.68 -0.96
C ARG A 171 -19.02 -14.05 -1.13
N ARG A 172 -18.66 -14.45 -2.36
CA ARG A 172 -17.94 -15.70 -2.62
C ARG A 172 -16.55 -15.71 -1.99
N ALA A 173 -15.92 -14.53 -1.85
CA ALA A 173 -14.64 -14.36 -1.17
C ALA A 173 -14.77 -14.25 0.36
N GLY A 174 -15.99 -14.33 0.92
CA GLY A 174 -16.23 -14.28 2.37
C GLY A 174 -16.43 -12.87 2.94
N PHE A 175 -16.70 -11.87 2.09
CA PHE A 175 -16.99 -10.49 2.52
C PHE A 175 -18.47 -10.15 2.33
N ASP A 176 -19.04 -9.38 3.25
CA ASP A 176 -20.46 -8.98 3.18
C ASP A 176 -20.77 -8.11 1.96
N ARG A 177 -19.80 -7.34 1.50
CA ARG A 177 -19.89 -6.40 0.36
C ARG A 177 -18.49 -6.14 -0.23
N PRO A 178 -18.39 -5.50 -1.41
CA PRO A 178 -17.11 -5.12 -1.99
C PRO A 178 -16.23 -4.34 -1.01
N ILE A 179 -14.99 -4.78 -0.88
CA ILE A 179 -13.96 -4.13 -0.03
C ILE A 179 -13.19 -3.08 -0.82
N LEU A 180 -12.58 -2.10 -0.13
CA LEU A 180 -11.68 -1.17 -0.76
C LEU A 180 -10.36 -1.88 -1.16
N HIS A 181 -9.72 -1.42 -2.23
CA HIS A 181 -8.40 -1.90 -2.64
C HIS A 181 -7.37 -1.65 -1.53
N GLY A 182 -6.54 -2.64 -1.24
CA GLY A 182 -5.47 -2.50 -0.24
C GLY A 182 -4.52 -1.33 -0.55
N LEU A 183 -4.11 -1.20 -1.83
CA LEU A 183 -3.26 -0.08 -2.26
C LEU A 183 -3.95 1.28 -2.17
N CYS A 184 -5.29 1.35 -2.25
CA CYS A 184 -6.03 2.58 -1.98
C CYS A 184 -5.94 2.95 -0.49
N THR A 185 -6.11 1.97 0.40
CA THR A 185 -5.95 2.16 1.85
C THR A 185 -4.52 2.60 2.20
N PHE A 186 -3.51 1.99 1.57
CA PHE A 186 -2.11 2.44 1.67
C PHE A 186 -1.94 3.89 1.22
N GLY A 187 -2.61 4.28 0.13
CA GLY A 187 -2.62 5.65 -0.38
C GLY A 187 -3.22 6.65 0.60
N TYR A 188 -4.32 6.29 1.28
CA TYR A 188 -4.92 7.11 2.34
C TYR A 188 -3.97 7.32 3.52
N ALA A 189 -3.27 6.28 3.98
CA ALA A 189 -2.26 6.40 5.03
C ALA A 189 -1.12 7.36 4.63
N GLY A 190 -0.65 7.26 3.37
CA GLY A 190 0.35 8.20 2.82
C GLY A 190 -0.18 9.63 2.72
N ALA A 191 -1.44 9.82 2.33
CA ALA A 191 -2.08 11.13 2.27
C ALA A 191 -2.26 11.74 3.66
N ALA A 192 -2.66 10.94 4.66
CA ALA A 192 -2.73 11.37 6.05
C ALA A 192 -1.37 11.87 6.56
N ALA A 193 -0.28 11.13 6.27
CA ALA A 193 1.09 11.54 6.62
C ALA A 193 1.47 12.89 5.97
N ILE A 194 1.16 13.07 4.69
CA ILE A 194 1.44 14.32 3.96
C ILE A 194 0.70 15.50 4.58
N ARG A 195 -0.56 15.32 5.00
CA ARG A 195 -1.38 16.35 5.63
C ARG A 195 -0.90 16.74 7.01
N THR A 196 -0.54 15.76 7.84
CA THR A 196 -0.34 15.98 9.28
C THR A 196 1.12 16.11 9.69
N LEU A 197 2.04 15.55 8.92
CA LEU A 197 3.46 15.45 9.28
C LEU A 197 4.39 16.17 8.31
N CYS A 198 3.90 16.51 7.11
CA CYS A 198 4.73 17.06 6.04
C CYS A 198 4.31 18.46 5.59
N ASP A 199 3.38 19.10 6.24
CA ASP A 199 2.81 20.40 5.80
C ASP A 199 2.45 20.40 4.31
N HIS A 200 1.75 19.35 3.90
CA HIS A 200 1.38 19.08 2.50
C HIS A 200 2.56 18.93 1.53
N ASP A 201 3.81 18.85 1.98
CA ASP A 201 4.96 18.55 1.12
C ASP A 201 5.14 17.02 0.92
N ALA A 202 4.64 16.53 -0.22
CA ALA A 202 4.78 15.11 -0.60
C ALA A 202 6.24 14.66 -0.78
N GLY A 203 7.17 15.60 -1.04
CA GLY A 203 8.59 15.32 -1.19
C GLY A 203 9.28 14.87 0.10
N ARG A 204 8.65 15.12 1.25
CA ARG A 204 9.19 14.70 2.56
C ARG A 204 9.03 13.20 2.81
N VAL A 205 8.07 12.51 2.20
CA VAL A 205 7.90 11.07 2.38
C VAL A 205 9.07 10.33 1.73
N GLU A 206 9.88 9.64 2.54
CA GLU A 206 10.99 8.82 2.08
C GLU A 206 10.64 7.34 2.03
N LYS A 207 10.08 6.81 3.14
CA LYS A 207 9.69 5.40 3.22
C LYS A 207 8.29 5.27 3.82
N LEU A 208 7.54 4.32 3.30
CA LEU A 208 6.24 3.94 3.83
C LEU A 208 6.10 2.42 3.73
N HIS A 209 5.77 1.77 4.84
CA HIS A 209 5.54 0.33 4.91
C HIS A 209 4.29 0.05 5.73
N VAL A 210 3.54 -0.99 5.37
CA VAL A 210 2.39 -1.49 6.13
C VAL A 210 2.26 -2.99 6.00
N ARG A 211 1.57 -3.59 6.97
CA ARG A 211 0.97 -4.92 6.88
C ARG A 211 -0.55 -4.78 6.86
N TYR A 212 -1.20 -5.49 5.96
CA TYR A 212 -2.66 -5.54 5.87
C TYR A 212 -3.20 -6.54 6.89
N SER A 213 -4.23 -6.13 7.64
CA SER A 213 -4.86 -6.95 8.68
C SER A 213 -6.32 -7.26 8.32
N THR A 214 -7.16 -6.25 8.31
CA THR A 214 -8.60 -6.36 8.02
C THR A 214 -8.96 -5.44 6.87
N PRO A 215 -9.88 -5.80 5.96
CA PRO A 215 -10.31 -4.89 4.91
C PRO A 215 -11.11 -3.71 5.48
N ILE A 216 -11.05 -2.57 4.78
CA ILE A 216 -11.97 -1.46 4.97
C ILE A 216 -13.02 -1.45 3.86
N TYR A 217 -14.22 -0.99 4.16
CA TYR A 217 -15.30 -0.88 3.20
C TYR A 217 -15.50 0.57 2.74
N PRO A 218 -15.79 0.80 1.45
CA PRO A 218 -16.24 2.10 0.99
C PRO A 218 -17.41 2.62 1.82
N GLY A 219 -17.33 3.87 2.26
CA GLY A 219 -18.29 4.53 3.14
C GLY A 219 -17.92 4.52 4.62
N GLU A 220 -16.89 3.80 5.04
CA GLU A 220 -16.35 3.85 6.41
C GLU A 220 -15.37 5.01 6.58
N GLN A 221 -15.09 5.34 7.83
CA GLN A 221 -14.03 6.27 8.22
C GLN A 221 -12.75 5.49 8.53
N LEU A 222 -11.63 6.01 8.04
CA LEU A 222 -10.29 5.48 8.30
C LEU A 222 -9.53 6.43 9.21
N ARG A 223 -9.28 6.04 10.47
CA ARG A 223 -8.41 6.77 11.38
C ARG A 223 -6.98 6.26 11.25
N THR A 224 -6.06 7.15 10.91
CA THR A 224 -4.61 6.89 10.92
C THR A 224 -4.03 7.47 12.20
N GLU A 225 -3.34 6.64 12.98
CA GLU A 225 -2.72 6.96 14.25
C GLU A 225 -1.21 6.88 14.12
N PHE A 226 -0.51 8.00 14.28
CA PHE A 226 0.96 8.11 14.20
C PHE A 226 1.58 8.20 15.58
N PHE A 227 2.63 7.42 15.80
CA PHE A 227 3.44 7.37 17.01
C PHE A 227 4.88 7.72 16.64
N ARG A 228 5.42 8.80 17.16
CA ARG A 228 6.80 9.20 16.92
C ARG A 228 7.75 8.22 17.59
N ILE A 229 8.66 7.64 16.84
CA ILE A 229 9.69 6.72 17.34
C ILE A 229 11.10 7.30 17.24
N ASP A 230 11.29 8.27 16.35
CA ASP A 230 12.52 9.09 16.22
C ASP A 230 12.17 10.45 15.60
N THR A 231 13.14 11.31 15.38
CA THR A 231 12.98 12.69 14.89
C THR A 231 12.15 12.78 13.60
N ASN A 232 12.40 11.91 12.62
CA ASN A 232 11.68 11.84 11.35
C ASN A 232 11.10 10.43 11.08
N GLU A 233 10.86 9.67 12.12
CA GLU A 233 10.43 8.28 12.00
C GLU A 233 9.21 8.03 12.87
N TYR A 234 8.21 7.38 12.29
CA TYR A 234 6.93 7.12 12.93
C TYR A 234 6.52 5.66 12.71
N ALA A 235 6.08 5.03 13.79
CA ALA A 235 5.20 3.88 13.70
C ALA A 235 3.76 4.36 13.48
N PHE A 236 2.93 3.57 12.81
CA PHE A 236 1.51 3.91 12.67
C PHE A 236 0.63 2.69 12.46
N ARG A 237 -0.66 2.89 12.71
CA ARG A 237 -1.73 1.96 12.36
C ARG A 237 -2.93 2.71 11.78
N CYS A 238 -3.75 2.00 11.03
CA CYS A 238 -5.03 2.53 10.56
C CYS A 238 -6.18 1.68 11.09
N ILE A 239 -7.25 2.33 11.49
CA ILE A 239 -8.43 1.72 12.14
C ILE A 239 -9.68 2.11 11.36
N ALA A 240 -10.52 1.13 11.01
CA ALA A 240 -11.88 1.39 10.55
C ALA A 240 -12.73 1.79 11.75
N VAL A 241 -13.15 3.06 11.81
CA VAL A 241 -13.72 3.67 13.01
C VAL A 241 -15.02 2.98 13.44
N GLU A 242 -15.94 2.75 12.50
CA GLU A 242 -17.27 2.20 12.78
C GLU A 242 -17.21 0.78 13.36
N ARG A 243 -16.20 0.00 12.98
CA ARG A 243 -16.03 -1.39 13.46
C ARG A 243 -14.99 -1.51 14.56
N ASN A 244 -14.24 -0.45 14.82
CA ASN A 244 -13.09 -0.42 15.75
C ASN A 244 -12.10 -1.58 15.52
N VAL A 245 -11.74 -1.82 14.24
CA VAL A 245 -10.82 -2.88 13.84
C VAL A 245 -9.59 -2.30 13.12
N THR A 246 -8.43 -2.87 13.39
CA THR A 246 -7.19 -2.49 12.70
C THR A 246 -7.23 -2.97 11.26
N VAL A 247 -7.00 -2.06 10.32
CA VAL A 247 -6.97 -2.28 8.88
C VAL A 247 -5.54 -2.41 8.37
N LEU A 248 -4.70 -1.46 8.77
CA LEU A 248 -3.25 -1.48 8.52
C LEU A 248 -2.53 -1.53 9.87
N GLU A 249 -1.56 -2.42 9.98
CA GLU A 249 -0.72 -2.59 11.16
C GLU A 249 0.76 -2.59 10.79
N ALA A 250 1.63 -2.56 11.81
CA ALA A 250 3.07 -2.51 11.61
C ALA A 250 3.51 -1.41 10.63
N GLY A 251 2.76 -0.31 10.61
CA GLY A 251 3.04 0.84 9.78
C GLY A 251 4.37 1.47 10.18
N HIS A 252 5.18 1.81 9.17
CA HIS A 252 6.45 2.48 9.35
C HIS A 252 6.59 3.59 8.32
N LEU A 253 6.83 4.80 8.78
CA LEU A 253 7.01 6.00 7.98
C LEU A 253 8.35 6.64 8.30
N VAL A 254 9.13 6.97 7.27
CA VAL A 254 10.35 7.77 7.40
C VAL A 254 10.19 9.02 6.53
N LEU A 255 10.49 10.17 7.12
CA LEU A 255 10.44 11.47 6.47
C LEU A 255 11.85 12.00 6.20
N ARG A 256 12.02 12.73 5.10
CA ARG A 256 13.22 13.55 4.88
C ARG A 256 13.21 14.75 5.80
N ASN A 257 14.39 15.24 6.14
CA ASN A 257 14.54 16.53 6.83
C ASN A 257 13.87 17.64 6.02
N GLU A 258 13.38 18.64 6.72
CA GLU A 258 12.95 19.90 6.10
C GLU A 258 14.16 20.52 5.39
N LYS A 259 13.92 21.04 4.18
CA LYS A 259 14.96 21.73 3.41
C LYS A 259 15.10 23.16 3.89
#